data_d726cd69573018b7960a334a22011eda
#
_entry.id   d726cd69573018b7960a334a22011eda
#
_cell.length_a   1.000
_cell.length_b   1.000
_cell.length_c   1.000
_cell.angle_alpha   90.00
_cell.angle_beta   90.00
_cell.angle_gamma   90.00
#
_symmetry.space_group_name_H-M   'P 1'
#
loop_
_entity.id
_entity.type
_entity.pdbx_description
1 polymer ?
#
loop_
_entity_poly.entity_id
_entity_poly.type
_entity_poly.pdbx_seq_one_letter_code
_entity_poly.pdbx_strand_id
1 'polypeptide(L)'
;NVTTRTVEISLGKAYDYKVPYSRYVVLRAERRAQQMAAYENQQRMIEKTEEFIEKFRYKPTKSNQVQSRIKQLDRLERIEVEEEDLATLNIKFPPAPRSGQIVAEIKEAGMSFGSKHVFSGANFTIERGDKIALVGRNGEGKTTLARMIVGQLTPTEGSIRVGANVNIGYYAQNQEDLMNGDFTVYDTLDRVAVGDVRTRLRDILGAFLFRGEDIDKKVKVLSGGERARLAMARLMLEPYNLLILDEPTNHMDMRSKDILKNAIMKYDGTVIVVSHDREFLDGMVSKVYEFRNGGVREYLGGIYYFLEKRKLESLQEVERKDCLLYTSD
;
A
#
# COMPACT_ATOMS: atom_id res chain seq x y z
N ASN A 1 -0.56 -14.31 15.43
CA ASN A 1 -1.87 -14.06 16.09
C ASN A 1 -1.69 -14.09 17.60
N VAL A 2 -1.57 -12.91 18.22
CA VAL A 2 -1.36 -12.76 19.67
C VAL A 2 -2.69 -12.50 20.38
N THR A 3 -3.69 -11.97 19.65
CA THR A 3 -4.99 -11.59 20.23
C THR A 3 -6.03 -12.71 20.07
N THR A 4 -6.80 -12.97 21.12
CA THR A 4 -7.94 -13.90 21.12
C THR A 4 -9.29 -13.18 21.07
N ARG A 5 -9.29 -11.85 21.23
CA ARG A 5 -10.48 -10.99 21.27
C ARG A 5 -10.16 -9.64 20.66
N THR A 6 -11.08 -9.11 19.89
CA THR A 6 -10.98 -7.78 19.25
C THR A 6 -12.22 -6.97 19.57
N VAL A 7 -12.05 -5.74 20.05
CA VAL A 7 -13.15 -4.79 20.28
C VAL A 7 -13.02 -3.66 19.27
N GLU A 8 -14.05 -3.48 18.46
CA GLU A 8 -14.17 -2.38 17.51
C GLU A 8 -15.08 -1.30 18.07
N ILE A 9 -14.64 -0.05 18.00
CA ILE A 9 -15.48 1.11 18.31
C ILE A 9 -15.77 1.82 16.99
N SER A 10 -17.05 1.88 16.61
CA SER A 10 -17.51 2.46 15.35
C SER A 10 -18.83 3.16 15.54
N LEU A 11 -19.00 4.39 15.03
CA LEU A 11 -20.21 5.21 15.15
C LEU A 11 -20.75 5.30 16.60
N GLY A 12 -19.85 5.45 17.57
CA GLY A 12 -20.20 5.53 19.00
C GLY A 12 -20.67 4.21 19.64
N LYS A 13 -20.61 3.07 18.90
CA LYS A 13 -20.97 1.73 19.40
C LYS A 13 -19.72 0.86 19.51
N ALA A 14 -19.68 0.04 20.56
CA ALA A 14 -18.63 -0.95 20.76
C ALA A 14 -19.12 -2.34 20.28
N TYR A 15 -18.36 -2.96 19.40
CA TYR A 15 -18.60 -4.31 18.88
C TYR A 15 -17.52 -5.25 19.39
N ASP A 16 -17.93 -6.32 20.05
CA ASP A 16 -17.02 -7.29 20.67
C ASP A 16 -16.95 -8.57 19.85
N TYR A 17 -15.77 -8.85 19.30
CA TYR A 17 -15.49 -10.05 18.53
C TYR A 17 -14.56 -10.97 19.32
N LYS A 18 -15.08 -12.12 19.75
CA LYS A 18 -14.32 -13.16 20.47
C LYS A 18 -13.53 -14.03 19.48
N VAL A 19 -12.73 -13.37 18.64
CA VAL A 19 -11.92 -14.01 17.60
C VAL A 19 -10.58 -13.30 17.45
N PRO A 20 -9.55 -14.00 16.94
CA PRO A 20 -8.28 -13.39 16.58
C PRO A 20 -8.47 -12.28 15.55
N TYR A 21 -7.52 -11.34 15.53
CA TYR A 21 -7.58 -10.17 14.65
C TYR A 21 -7.75 -10.53 13.15
N SER A 22 -7.07 -11.56 12.66
CA SER A 22 -7.21 -12.03 11.27
C SER A 22 -8.64 -12.46 10.92
N ARG A 23 -9.33 -13.13 11.83
CA ARG A 23 -10.73 -13.52 11.63
C ARG A 23 -11.69 -12.33 11.79
N TYR A 24 -11.38 -11.41 12.71
CA TYR A 24 -12.11 -10.16 12.86
C TYR A 24 -12.16 -9.35 11.56
N VAL A 25 -11.03 -9.21 10.82
CA VAL A 25 -10.96 -8.46 9.56
C VAL A 25 -11.98 -9.01 8.55
N VAL A 26 -12.08 -10.34 8.42
CA VAL A 26 -13.07 -10.97 7.54
C VAL A 26 -14.50 -10.69 7.97
N LEU A 27 -14.80 -10.88 9.26
CA LEU A 27 -16.14 -10.64 9.80
C LEU A 27 -16.54 -9.16 9.70
N ARG A 28 -15.57 -8.25 9.89
CA ARG A 28 -15.79 -6.82 9.69
C ARG A 28 -16.15 -6.50 8.25
N ALA A 29 -15.44 -7.07 7.29
CA ALA A 29 -15.70 -6.87 5.87
C ALA A 29 -17.09 -7.39 5.48
N GLU A 30 -17.48 -8.57 5.95
CA GLU A 30 -18.82 -9.15 5.72
C GLU A 30 -19.93 -8.26 6.33
N ARG A 31 -19.77 -7.81 7.57
CA ARG A 31 -20.72 -6.90 8.23
C ARG A 31 -20.87 -5.60 7.48
N ARG A 32 -19.75 -5.00 7.02
CA ARG A 32 -19.75 -3.76 6.25
C ARG A 32 -20.44 -3.92 4.91
N ALA A 33 -20.19 -5.00 4.20
CA ALA A 33 -20.89 -5.30 2.96
C ALA A 33 -22.41 -5.39 3.14
N GLN A 34 -22.86 -6.04 4.23
CA GLN A 34 -24.29 -6.10 4.59
C GLN A 34 -24.84 -4.72 4.93
N GLN A 35 -24.13 -3.92 5.72
CA GLN A 35 -24.55 -2.55 6.10
C GLN A 35 -24.64 -1.64 4.88
N MET A 36 -23.67 -1.71 3.94
CA MET A 36 -23.69 -0.96 2.70
C MET A 36 -24.87 -1.34 1.81
N ALA A 37 -25.12 -2.65 1.63
CA ALA A 37 -26.28 -3.13 0.87
C ALA A 37 -27.60 -2.66 1.50
N ALA A 38 -27.71 -2.67 2.82
CA ALA A 38 -28.87 -2.15 3.53
C ALA A 38 -29.04 -0.64 3.33
N TYR A 39 -27.95 0.13 3.40
CA TYR A 39 -27.94 1.57 3.12
C TYR A 39 -28.40 1.89 1.70
N GLU A 40 -27.83 1.24 0.70
CA GLU A 40 -28.22 1.45 -0.71
C GLU A 40 -29.70 1.10 -0.97
N ASN A 41 -30.20 0.04 -0.34
CA ASN A 41 -31.62 -0.32 -0.43
C ASN A 41 -32.51 0.73 0.23
N GLN A 42 -32.08 1.25 1.39
CA GLN A 42 -32.81 2.32 2.08
C GLN A 42 -32.80 3.61 1.24
N GLN A 43 -31.67 4.01 0.64
CA GLN A 43 -31.58 5.19 -0.22
C GLN A 43 -32.52 5.07 -1.44
N ARG A 44 -32.51 3.93 -2.12
CA ARG A 44 -33.45 3.68 -3.24
C ARG A 44 -34.92 3.75 -2.82
N MET A 45 -35.24 3.30 -1.61
CA MET A 45 -36.62 3.38 -1.07
C MET A 45 -36.99 4.83 -0.74
N ILE A 46 -36.06 5.61 -0.15
CA ILE A 46 -36.24 7.04 0.13
C ILE A 46 -36.47 7.79 -1.18
N GLU A 47 -35.61 7.64 -2.18
CA GLU A 47 -35.70 8.29 -3.49
C GLU A 47 -37.03 8.02 -4.17
N LYS A 48 -37.45 6.75 -4.26
CA LYS A 48 -38.80 6.41 -4.84
C LYS A 48 -39.95 7.01 -4.06
N THR A 49 -39.80 7.14 -2.75
CA THR A 49 -40.87 7.74 -1.91
C THR A 49 -40.91 9.24 -2.08
N GLU A 50 -39.76 9.90 -2.19
CA GLU A 50 -39.66 11.35 -2.50
C GLU A 50 -40.20 11.67 -3.90
N GLU A 51 -39.84 10.90 -4.92
CA GLU A 51 -40.40 11.01 -6.27
C GLU A 51 -41.93 10.88 -6.27
N PHE A 52 -42.47 9.92 -5.51
CA PHE A 52 -43.91 9.77 -5.36
C PHE A 52 -44.54 10.99 -4.71
N ILE A 53 -43.96 11.51 -3.63
CA ILE A 53 -44.43 12.72 -2.94
C ILE A 53 -44.42 13.89 -3.89
N GLU A 54 -43.35 14.15 -4.62
CA GLU A 54 -43.20 15.25 -5.55
C GLU A 54 -44.24 15.18 -6.69
N LYS A 55 -44.39 14.01 -7.32
CA LYS A 55 -45.32 13.75 -8.41
C LYS A 55 -46.79 13.96 -8.03
N PHE A 56 -47.13 13.63 -6.78
CA PHE A 56 -48.54 13.65 -6.35
C PHE A 56 -48.87 14.74 -5.33
N ARG A 57 -47.92 15.59 -4.95
CA ARG A 57 -48.06 16.64 -3.92
C ARG A 57 -49.28 17.55 -4.11
N TYR A 58 -49.61 17.86 -5.35
CA TYR A 58 -50.71 18.79 -5.67
C TYR A 58 -52.01 18.12 -6.14
N LYS A 59 -52.09 16.75 -6.06
CA LYS A 59 -53.30 16.02 -6.43
C LYS A 59 -54.22 15.80 -5.22
N PRO A 60 -55.41 16.40 -5.12
CA PRO A 60 -56.29 16.27 -3.95
C PRO A 60 -56.65 14.81 -3.62
N THR A 61 -56.88 13.99 -4.66
CA THR A 61 -57.23 12.56 -4.53
C THR A 61 -56.13 11.70 -3.93
N LYS A 62 -54.86 12.18 -3.87
CA LYS A 62 -53.72 11.48 -3.35
C LYS A 62 -53.15 12.08 -2.05
N SER A 63 -53.78 13.14 -1.52
CA SER A 63 -53.32 13.89 -0.34
C SER A 63 -53.04 12.99 0.87
N ASN A 64 -53.97 12.09 1.22
CA ASN A 64 -53.77 11.17 2.34
C ASN A 64 -52.60 10.20 2.15
N GLN A 65 -52.38 9.72 0.91
CA GLN A 65 -51.26 8.86 0.59
C GLN A 65 -49.93 9.61 0.66
N VAL A 66 -49.87 10.83 0.19
CA VAL A 66 -48.69 11.71 0.26
C VAL A 66 -48.32 11.99 1.71
N GLN A 67 -49.32 12.38 2.53
CA GLN A 67 -49.09 12.64 3.96
C GLN A 67 -48.61 11.37 4.73
N SER A 68 -49.15 10.20 4.40
CA SER A 68 -48.72 8.93 4.97
C SER A 68 -47.26 8.65 4.62
N ARG A 69 -46.83 8.90 3.37
CA ARG A 69 -45.45 8.71 2.91
C ARG A 69 -44.49 9.69 3.56
N ILE A 70 -44.88 10.96 3.74
CA ILE A 70 -44.09 11.95 4.47
C ILE A 70 -43.84 11.46 5.90
N LYS A 71 -44.91 11.06 6.63
CA LYS A 71 -44.80 10.55 7.99
C LYS A 71 -43.94 9.27 8.06
N GLN A 72 -43.92 8.44 7.02
CA GLN A 72 -43.08 7.26 6.94
C GLN A 72 -41.62 7.67 6.83
N LEU A 73 -41.26 8.66 6.00
CA LEU A 73 -39.90 9.17 5.90
C LEU A 73 -39.42 9.86 7.17
N ASP A 74 -40.30 10.63 7.84
CA ASP A 74 -39.96 11.32 9.09
C ASP A 74 -39.67 10.35 10.26
N ARG A 75 -40.26 9.15 10.24
CA ARG A 75 -40.07 8.10 11.26
C ARG A 75 -38.96 7.13 10.90
N LEU A 76 -38.42 7.25 9.70
CA LEU A 76 -37.39 6.31 9.22
C LEU A 76 -36.06 6.58 9.93
N GLU A 77 -35.58 5.62 10.70
CA GLU A 77 -34.19 5.64 11.18
C GLU A 77 -33.23 5.47 10.00
N ARG A 78 -32.47 6.51 9.72
CA ARG A 78 -31.48 6.47 8.63
C ARG A 78 -30.31 5.60 9.03
N ILE A 79 -29.94 4.68 8.15
CA ILE A 79 -28.75 3.86 8.32
C ILE A 79 -27.55 4.77 8.13
N GLU A 80 -26.75 4.92 9.20
CA GLU A 80 -25.49 5.63 9.13
C GLU A 80 -24.40 4.67 8.66
N VAL A 81 -23.64 5.07 7.67
CA VAL A 81 -22.45 4.37 7.18
C VAL A 81 -21.27 5.26 7.46
N GLU A 82 -20.16 4.69 7.91
CA GLU A 82 -18.94 5.48 8.06
C GLU A 82 -18.59 6.09 6.71
N GLU A 83 -18.43 7.43 6.65
CA GLU A 83 -18.03 8.15 5.42
C GLU A 83 -16.73 7.59 4.83
N GLU A 84 -15.93 6.94 5.66
CA GLU A 84 -14.72 6.25 5.25
C GLU A 84 -14.97 5.09 4.27
N ASP A 85 -16.11 4.43 4.36
CA ASP A 85 -16.45 3.29 3.48
C ASP A 85 -16.89 3.76 2.07
N LEU A 86 -17.41 4.96 1.95
CA LEU A 86 -17.70 5.61 0.66
C LEU A 86 -16.41 6.05 -0.07
N ALA A 87 -15.37 6.29 0.68
CA ALA A 87 -14.05 6.72 0.20
C ALA A 87 -13.05 5.56 0.05
N THR A 88 -13.49 4.34 -0.25
CA THR A 88 -12.59 3.31 -0.81
C THR A 88 -12.20 3.76 -2.22
N LEU A 89 -11.52 4.89 -2.23
CA LEU A 89 -11.08 5.59 -3.41
C LEU A 89 -10.18 4.64 -4.19
N ASN A 90 -10.56 4.37 -5.42
CA ASN A 90 -9.74 3.78 -6.45
C ASN A 90 -8.55 4.73 -6.76
N ILE A 91 -7.71 4.99 -5.76
CA ILE A 91 -6.46 5.70 -5.99
C ILE A 91 -5.61 4.78 -6.83
N LYS A 92 -5.17 5.31 -7.95
CA LYS A 92 -4.28 4.63 -8.89
C LYS A 92 -3.10 5.54 -9.14
N PHE A 93 -1.93 4.93 -9.30
CA PHE A 93 -0.82 5.64 -9.90
C PHE A 93 -1.21 6.12 -11.30
N PRO A 94 -0.66 7.25 -11.77
CA PRO A 94 -0.76 7.62 -13.17
C PRO A 94 -0.26 6.48 -14.07
N PRO A 95 -0.77 6.36 -15.31
CA PRO A 95 -0.26 5.37 -16.25
C PRO A 95 1.27 5.49 -16.39
N ALA A 96 1.97 4.36 -16.26
CA ALA A 96 3.42 4.34 -16.34
C ALA A 96 3.88 4.68 -17.77
N PRO A 97 4.77 5.68 -17.97
CA PRO A 97 5.41 5.90 -19.27
C PRO A 97 6.13 4.63 -19.72
N ARG A 98 6.10 4.35 -21.03
CA ARG A 98 6.70 3.11 -21.55
C ARG A 98 8.22 3.15 -21.43
N SER A 99 8.80 2.30 -20.59
CA SER A 99 10.25 2.04 -20.51
C SER A 99 10.73 1.05 -21.57
N GLY A 100 12.03 0.86 -21.70
CA GLY A 100 12.62 -0.28 -22.39
C GLY A 100 12.18 -1.61 -21.76
N GLN A 101 12.46 -2.74 -22.43
CA GLN A 101 12.15 -4.08 -21.90
C GLN A 101 12.97 -4.37 -20.63
N ILE A 102 14.26 -4.03 -20.66
CA ILE A 102 15.15 -4.11 -19.51
C ILE A 102 15.07 -2.79 -18.74
N VAL A 103 14.62 -2.85 -17.49
CA VAL A 103 14.50 -1.71 -16.60
C VAL A 103 15.78 -1.48 -15.81
N ALA A 104 16.39 -2.56 -15.32
CA ALA A 104 17.71 -2.52 -14.72
C ALA A 104 18.45 -3.83 -14.93
N GLU A 105 19.75 -3.75 -15.23
CA GLU A 105 20.65 -4.87 -15.37
C GLU A 105 21.73 -4.80 -14.29
N ILE A 106 21.81 -5.83 -13.46
CA ILE A 106 22.77 -5.98 -12.37
C ILE A 106 23.71 -7.10 -12.74
N LYS A 107 25.02 -6.79 -12.89
CA LYS A 107 26.07 -7.73 -13.29
C LYS A 107 27.16 -7.80 -12.23
N GLU A 108 27.28 -8.95 -11.58
CA GLU A 108 28.30 -9.24 -10.55
C GLU A 108 28.45 -8.08 -9.55
N ALA A 109 27.32 -7.40 -9.24
CA ALA A 109 27.39 -6.23 -8.40
C ALA A 109 27.66 -6.59 -6.94
N GLY A 110 28.54 -5.83 -6.32
CA GLY A 110 28.90 -5.94 -4.93
C GLY A 110 29.10 -4.57 -4.27
N MET A 111 29.03 -4.54 -2.94
CA MET A 111 29.24 -3.34 -2.14
C MET A 111 29.98 -3.63 -0.87
N SER A 112 31.02 -2.83 -0.61
CA SER A 112 31.78 -2.80 0.62
C SER A 112 31.96 -1.36 1.11
N PHE A 113 31.79 -1.12 2.40
CA PHE A 113 32.06 0.18 3.04
C PHE A 113 33.33 0.05 3.90
N GLY A 114 34.48 0.47 3.35
CA GLY A 114 35.76 0.25 3.98
C GLY A 114 36.03 -1.25 4.16
N SER A 115 36.24 -1.67 5.39
CA SER A 115 36.44 -3.10 5.74
C SER A 115 35.14 -3.91 5.86
N LYS A 116 33.98 -3.25 5.86
CA LYS A 116 32.69 -3.92 6.01
C LYS A 116 32.18 -4.38 4.65
N HIS A 117 32.26 -5.67 4.37
CA HIS A 117 31.60 -6.30 3.23
C HIS A 117 30.08 -6.37 3.46
N VAL A 118 29.26 -5.97 2.47
CA VAL A 118 27.81 -5.98 2.55
C VAL A 118 27.25 -7.14 1.73
N PHE A 119 27.52 -7.17 0.43
CA PHE A 119 27.19 -8.29 -0.46
C PHE A 119 28.07 -8.25 -1.71
N SER A 120 28.15 -9.37 -2.42
CA SER A 120 28.85 -9.49 -3.70
C SER A 120 28.13 -10.45 -4.65
N GLY A 121 28.51 -10.41 -5.92
CA GLY A 121 28.04 -11.35 -6.94
C GLY A 121 26.54 -11.27 -7.24
N ALA A 122 25.90 -10.13 -7.00
CA ALA A 122 24.50 -9.92 -7.39
C ALA A 122 24.40 -9.89 -8.91
N ASN A 123 23.68 -10.86 -9.51
CA ASN A 123 23.57 -11.02 -10.96
C ASN A 123 22.14 -11.35 -11.36
N PHE A 124 21.39 -10.35 -11.86
CA PHE A 124 20.03 -10.51 -12.31
C PHE A 124 19.56 -9.30 -13.14
N THR A 125 18.45 -9.51 -13.87
CA THR A 125 17.83 -8.48 -14.71
C THR A 125 16.40 -8.22 -14.25
N ILE A 126 16.04 -6.95 -14.19
CA ILE A 126 14.69 -6.48 -13.88
C ILE A 126 14.04 -6.06 -15.20
N GLU A 127 12.93 -6.71 -15.52
CA GLU A 127 12.17 -6.44 -16.73
C GLU A 127 10.99 -5.53 -16.45
N ARG A 128 10.47 -4.93 -17.51
CA ARG A 128 9.28 -4.07 -17.44
C ARG A 128 8.08 -4.88 -16.95
N GLY A 129 7.38 -4.33 -15.95
CA GLY A 129 6.22 -4.94 -15.32
C GLY A 129 6.55 -5.92 -14.19
N ASP A 130 7.83 -6.18 -13.93
CA ASP A 130 8.22 -7.00 -12.78
C ASP A 130 7.78 -6.35 -11.46
N LYS A 131 7.27 -7.16 -10.56
CA LYS A 131 6.98 -6.77 -9.17
C LYS A 131 7.82 -7.63 -8.24
N ILE A 132 8.82 -7.01 -7.64
CA ILE A 132 9.96 -7.66 -6.98
C ILE A 132 9.98 -7.29 -5.50
N ALA A 133 10.19 -8.29 -4.63
CA ALA A 133 10.55 -8.05 -3.25
C ALA A 133 12.05 -8.25 -3.01
N LEU A 134 12.68 -7.34 -2.28
CA LEU A 134 14.00 -7.55 -1.69
C LEU A 134 13.83 -7.90 -0.21
N VAL A 135 14.24 -9.10 0.16
CA VAL A 135 14.10 -9.63 1.52
C VAL A 135 15.44 -10.03 2.11
N GLY A 136 15.54 -10.08 3.43
CA GLY A 136 16.78 -10.42 4.14
C GLY A 136 16.86 -9.69 5.48
N ARG A 137 17.85 -10.02 6.32
CA ARG A 137 18.04 -9.36 7.61
C ARG A 137 18.45 -7.90 7.44
N ASN A 138 18.30 -7.11 8.51
CA ASN A 138 18.79 -5.74 8.50
C ASN A 138 20.32 -5.72 8.35
N GLY A 139 20.81 -4.83 7.48
CA GLY A 139 22.23 -4.68 7.19
C GLY A 139 22.76 -5.59 6.08
N GLU A 140 21.96 -6.48 5.48
CA GLU A 140 22.38 -7.40 4.40
C GLU A 140 22.40 -6.75 3.00
N GLY A 141 22.10 -5.44 2.87
CA GLY A 141 22.32 -4.69 1.64
C GLY A 141 21.10 -4.41 0.78
N LYS A 142 19.88 -4.70 1.24
CA LYS A 142 18.63 -4.41 0.52
C LYS A 142 18.50 -2.93 0.10
N THR A 143 18.53 -2.03 1.08
CA THR A 143 18.52 -0.57 0.87
C THR A 143 19.73 -0.10 0.06
N THR A 144 20.88 -0.74 0.24
CA THR A 144 22.12 -0.46 -0.51
C THR A 144 21.92 -0.72 -2.00
N LEU A 145 21.36 -1.88 -2.37
CA LEU A 145 21.03 -2.20 -3.76
C LEU A 145 19.99 -1.21 -4.33
N ALA A 146 18.94 -0.91 -3.57
CA ALA A 146 17.93 0.08 -3.99
C ALA A 146 18.58 1.44 -4.31
N ARG A 147 19.47 1.95 -3.45
CA ARG A 147 20.23 3.19 -3.67
C ARG A 147 21.19 3.13 -4.86
N MET A 148 21.76 1.96 -5.13
CA MET A 148 22.63 1.76 -6.30
C MET A 148 21.81 1.82 -7.59
N ILE A 149 20.60 1.23 -7.63
CA ILE A 149 19.71 1.31 -8.80
C ILE A 149 19.26 2.75 -9.04
N VAL A 150 19.00 3.52 -7.98
CA VAL A 150 18.66 4.96 -8.07
C VAL A 150 19.85 5.81 -8.51
N GLY A 151 21.08 5.29 -8.44
CA GLY A 151 22.31 6.03 -8.77
C GLY A 151 22.86 6.88 -7.63
N GLN A 152 22.36 6.69 -6.40
CA GLN A 152 22.89 7.37 -5.19
C GLN A 152 24.19 6.73 -4.68
N LEU A 153 24.45 5.47 -5.02
CA LEU A 153 25.65 4.74 -4.67
C LEU A 153 26.22 4.06 -5.91
N THR A 154 27.54 4.03 -6.01
CA THR A 154 28.24 3.29 -7.06
C THR A 154 28.68 1.93 -6.49
N PRO A 155 28.47 0.80 -7.21
CA PRO A 155 28.95 -0.50 -6.76
C PRO A 155 30.49 -0.51 -6.63
N THR A 156 30.99 -1.22 -5.63
CA THR A 156 32.46 -1.44 -5.47
C THR A 156 32.97 -2.51 -6.42
N GLU A 157 32.07 -3.44 -6.82
CA GLU A 157 32.36 -4.54 -7.75
C GLU A 157 31.22 -4.65 -8.75
N GLY A 158 31.52 -5.12 -9.95
CA GLY A 158 30.53 -5.29 -11.00
C GLY A 158 29.94 -3.99 -11.53
N SER A 159 28.70 -4.03 -12.03
CA SER A 159 28.03 -2.88 -12.58
C SER A 159 26.49 -2.95 -12.44
N ILE A 160 25.87 -1.79 -12.35
CA ILE A 160 24.41 -1.63 -12.44
C ILE A 160 24.11 -0.65 -13.56
N ARG A 161 23.25 -1.06 -14.48
CA ARG A 161 22.82 -0.22 -15.61
C ARG A 161 21.30 -0.10 -15.58
N VAL A 162 20.80 1.12 -15.51
CA VAL A 162 19.39 1.45 -15.70
C VAL A 162 19.08 1.52 -17.18
N GLY A 163 17.95 0.95 -17.57
CA GLY A 163 17.51 0.88 -18.95
C GLY A 163 17.12 2.22 -19.56
N ALA A 164 16.84 2.22 -20.86
CA ALA A 164 16.41 3.42 -21.57
C ALA A 164 14.99 3.84 -21.15
N ASN A 165 14.76 5.15 -21.06
CA ASN A 165 13.49 5.77 -20.72
C ASN A 165 12.93 5.32 -19.36
N VAL A 166 13.78 4.94 -18.42
CA VAL A 166 13.37 4.60 -17.06
C VAL A 166 13.28 5.87 -16.23
N ASN A 167 12.07 6.15 -15.72
CA ASN A 167 11.79 7.23 -14.80
C ASN A 167 11.54 6.62 -13.41
N ILE A 168 12.44 6.91 -12.46
CA ILE A 168 12.48 6.26 -11.15
C ILE A 168 11.76 7.12 -10.11
N GLY A 169 10.72 6.56 -9.47
CA GLY A 169 10.14 7.05 -8.24
C GLY A 169 10.75 6.28 -7.06
N TYR A 170 11.45 6.98 -6.18
CA TYR A 170 12.09 6.36 -5.02
C TYR A 170 11.47 6.86 -3.71
N TYR A 171 10.93 5.96 -2.92
CA TYR A 171 10.51 6.21 -1.55
C TYR A 171 11.56 5.65 -0.60
N ALA A 172 12.37 6.53 -0.03
CA ALA A 172 13.40 6.19 0.94
C ALA A 172 12.83 6.13 2.37
N GLN A 173 13.47 5.38 3.23
CA GLN A 173 13.09 5.21 4.63
C GLN A 173 12.91 6.53 5.41
N ASN A 174 13.60 7.62 5.01
CA ASN A 174 13.53 8.93 5.64
C ASN A 174 13.09 10.04 4.67
N GLN A 175 12.32 9.69 3.63
CA GLN A 175 11.91 10.67 2.62
C GLN A 175 10.95 11.73 3.17
N GLU A 176 10.27 11.43 4.25
CA GLU A 176 9.44 12.34 5.01
C GLU A 176 10.20 13.57 5.54
N ASP A 177 11.49 13.42 5.81
CA ASP A 177 12.35 14.51 6.29
C ASP A 177 12.84 15.45 5.16
N LEU A 178 12.71 15.04 3.90
CA LEU A 178 13.13 15.81 2.73
C LEU A 178 12.08 16.80 2.23
N MET A 179 10.86 16.77 2.80
CA MET A 179 9.81 17.71 2.43
C MET A 179 10.02 19.06 3.10
N ASN A 180 9.71 20.13 2.34
CA ASN A 180 9.81 21.49 2.90
C ASN A 180 8.75 21.70 3.99
N GLY A 181 9.21 21.88 5.22
CA GLY A 181 8.37 22.05 6.41
C GLY A 181 7.47 23.28 6.42
N ASP A 182 7.77 24.30 5.62
CA ASP A 182 6.99 25.55 5.58
C ASP A 182 5.80 25.51 4.63
N PHE A 183 5.75 24.52 3.74
CA PHE A 183 4.58 24.31 2.88
C PHE A 183 3.43 23.66 3.66
N THR A 184 2.21 23.91 3.21
CA THR A 184 1.05 23.18 3.69
C THR A 184 1.01 21.77 3.07
N VAL A 185 0.21 20.89 3.66
CA VAL A 185 -0.06 19.55 3.11
C VAL A 185 -0.59 19.70 1.67
N TYR A 186 -1.52 20.62 1.43
CA TYR A 186 -2.07 20.88 0.11
C TYR A 186 -1.01 21.40 -0.86
N ASP A 187 -0.23 22.41 -0.49
CA ASP A 187 0.81 23.01 -1.35
C ASP A 187 1.86 21.98 -1.77
N THR A 188 2.18 21.04 -0.87
CA THR A 188 3.16 19.98 -1.13
C THR A 188 2.74 19.09 -2.29
N LEU A 189 1.43 18.80 -2.41
CA LEU A 189 0.90 18.01 -3.50
C LEU A 189 0.58 18.87 -4.75
N ASP A 190 0.06 20.07 -4.58
CA ASP A 190 -0.32 20.96 -5.69
C ASP A 190 0.86 21.33 -6.59
N ARG A 191 2.08 21.41 -6.01
CA ARG A 191 3.32 21.71 -6.75
C ARG A 191 3.77 20.60 -7.70
N VAL A 192 3.38 19.35 -7.44
CA VAL A 192 3.75 18.17 -8.26
C VAL A 192 2.59 17.66 -9.09
N ALA A 193 1.36 18.06 -8.76
CA ALA A 193 0.17 17.64 -9.47
C ALA A 193 0.07 18.30 -10.84
N VAL A 194 -0.13 17.49 -11.88
CA VAL A 194 -0.26 17.95 -13.28
C VAL A 194 -1.60 17.48 -13.87
N GLY A 195 -2.24 18.35 -14.66
CA GLY A 195 -3.45 18.02 -15.39
C GLY A 195 -4.65 17.69 -14.46
N ASP A 196 -5.46 16.70 -14.84
CA ASP A 196 -6.69 16.31 -14.15
C ASP A 196 -6.48 15.82 -12.71
N VAL A 197 -5.26 15.41 -12.37
CA VAL A 197 -4.90 14.97 -11.01
C VAL A 197 -5.04 16.14 -10.02
N ARG A 198 -4.78 17.37 -10.47
CA ARG A 198 -4.87 18.56 -9.64
C ARG A 198 -6.30 18.82 -9.14
N THR A 199 -7.31 18.50 -9.94
CA THR A 199 -8.72 18.66 -9.54
C THR A 199 -9.14 17.65 -8.46
N ARG A 200 -8.40 16.53 -8.33
CA ARG A 200 -8.70 15.44 -7.39
C ARG A 200 -7.77 15.40 -6.17
N LEU A 201 -6.95 16.45 -5.95
CA LEU A 201 -6.00 16.48 -4.83
C LEU A 201 -6.67 16.32 -3.46
N ARG A 202 -7.85 16.93 -3.25
CA ARG A 202 -8.59 16.80 -1.99
C ARG A 202 -9.06 15.37 -1.76
N ASP A 203 -9.47 14.67 -2.81
CA ASP A 203 -9.88 13.25 -2.73
C ASP A 203 -8.69 12.37 -2.37
N ILE A 204 -7.53 12.62 -3.01
CA ILE A 204 -6.28 11.90 -2.73
C ILE A 204 -5.85 12.15 -1.29
N LEU A 205 -5.82 13.41 -0.83
CA LEU A 205 -5.51 13.76 0.55
C LEU A 205 -6.48 13.09 1.53
N GLY A 206 -7.78 13.11 1.24
CA GLY A 206 -8.81 12.44 2.04
C GLY A 206 -8.58 10.95 2.21
N ALA A 207 -8.12 10.27 1.15
CA ALA A 207 -7.77 8.85 1.21
C ALA A 207 -6.54 8.56 2.08
N PHE A 208 -5.57 9.48 2.09
CA PHE A 208 -4.43 9.43 3.01
C PHE A 208 -4.73 10.06 4.37
N LEU A 209 -6.03 10.18 4.73
CA LEU A 209 -6.53 10.65 6.03
C LEU A 209 -6.25 12.13 6.35
N PHE A 210 -5.97 12.95 5.35
CA PHE A 210 -5.92 14.41 5.52
C PHE A 210 -7.28 15.02 5.19
N ARG A 211 -8.03 15.48 6.20
CA ARG A 211 -9.39 15.99 6.06
C ARG A 211 -9.56 17.35 6.70
N GLY A 212 -10.53 18.11 6.19
CA GLY A 212 -10.89 19.42 6.75
C GLY A 212 -9.66 20.33 6.88
N GLU A 213 -9.36 20.78 8.10
CA GLU A 213 -8.25 21.67 8.39
C GLU A 213 -6.85 21.02 8.30
N ASP A 214 -6.78 19.67 8.20
CA ASP A 214 -5.48 18.99 8.11
C ASP A 214 -4.73 19.34 6.83
N ILE A 215 -5.46 19.65 5.75
CA ILE A 215 -4.86 20.01 4.45
C ILE A 215 -4.11 21.35 4.49
N ASP A 216 -4.48 22.25 5.41
CA ASP A 216 -3.88 23.57 5.57
C ASP A 216 -2.75 23.59 6.62
N LYS A 217 -2.53 22.46 7.33
CA LYS A 217 -1.42 22.31 8.27
C LYS A 217 -0.08 22.36 7.54
N LYS A 218 0.91 22.99 8.16
CA LYS A 218 2.29 22.96 7.64
C LYS A 218 2.93 21.59 7.87
N VAL A 219 3.75 21.14 6.93
CA VAL A 219 4.45 19.84 7.01
C VAL A 219 5.26 19.71 8.31
N LYS A 220 5.87 20.78 8.81
CA LYS A 220 6.66 20.77 10.04
C LYS A 220 5.89 20.41 11.32
N VAL A 221 4.56 20.59 11.33
CA VAL A 221 3.72 20.27 12.50
C VAL A 221 3.11 18.86 12.43
N LEU A 222 3.31 18.16 11.31
CA LEU A 222 2.83 16.80 11.13
C LEU A 222 3.63 15.80 11.98
N SER A 223 2.95 14.77 12.47
CA SER A 223 3.60 13.58 13.05
C SER A 223 4.40 12.81 11.99
N GLY A 224 5.32 11.92 12.41
CA GLY A 224 6.07 11.07 11.49
C GLY A 224 5.15 10.25 10.57
N GLY A 225 4.10 9.64 11.11
CA GLY A 225 3.12 8.88 10.31
C GLY A 225 2.34 9.74 9.30
N GLU A 226 1.99 10.97 9.65
CA GLU A 226 1.35 11.91 8.71
C GLU A 226 2.32 12.32 7.60
N ARG A 227 3.58 12.62 7.94
CA ARG A 227 4.61 12.91 6.93
C ARG A 227 4.84 11.74 5.98
N ALA A 228 4.92 10.51 6.51
CA ALA A 228 5.05 9.31 5.69
C ALA A 228 3.88 9.15 4.69
N ARG A 229 2.63 9.33 5.15
CA ARG A 229 1.44 9.32 4.29
C ARG A 229 1.48 10.42 3.22
N LEU A 230 1.89 11.63 3.58
CA LEU A 230 2.01 12.75 2.64
C LEU A 230 3.08 12.48 1.58
N ALA A 231 4.24 11.96 1.98
CA ALA A 231 5.32 11.60 1.05
C ALA A 231 4.86 10.52 0.06
N MET A 232 4.08 9.54 0.55
CA MET A 232 3.51 8.50 -0.30
C MET A 232 2.46 9.06 -1.25
N ALA A 233 1.55 9.92 -0.78
CA ALA A 233 0.57 10.60 -1.62
C ALA A 233 1.26 11.40 -2.73
N ARG A 234 2.35 12.10 -2.41
CA ARG A 234 3.15 12.83 -3.39
C ARG A 234 3.75 11.92 -4.45
N LEU A 235 4.36 10.79 -4.05
CA LEU A 235 4.92 9.81 -4.99
C LEU A 235 3.87 9.30 -5.98
N MET A 236 2.63 9.15 -5.54
CA MET A 236 1.53 8.67 -6.38
C MET A 236 1.00 9.69 -7.39
N LEU A 237 1.47 10.93 -7.38
CA LEU A 237 1.04 11.97 -8.32
C LEU A 237 1.89 12.05 -9.58
N GLU A 238 3.10 11.51 -9.55
CA GLU A 238 4.05 11.61 -10.62
C GLU A 238 4.08 10.33 -11.49
N PRO A 239 4.22 10.46 -12.82
CA PRO A 239 4.17 9.32 -13.73
C PRO A 239 5.54 8.63 -13.80
N TYR A 240 5.85 7.81 -12.84
CA TYR A 240 7.02 6.93 -12.84
C TYR A 240 6.75 5.65 -13.62
N ASN A 241 7.80 4.93 -14.04
CA ASN A 241 7.69 3.58 -14.62
C ASN A 241 8.54 2.55 -13.89
N LEU A 242 9.38 3.00 -12.96
CA LEU A 242 10.03 2.17 -11.94
C LEU A 242 9.78 2.79 -10.57
N LEU A 243 9.07 2.09 -9.71
CA LEU A 243 8.89 2.45 -8.31
C LEU A 243 9.81 1.61 -7.43
N ILE A 244 10.61 2.27 -6.60
CA ILE A 244 11.44 1.64 -5.58
C ILE A 244 10.95 2.11 -4.22
N LEU A 245 10.44 1.19 -3.41
CA LEU A 245 9.82 1.46 -2.13
C LEU A 245 10.63 0.79 -1.02
N ASP A 246 11.32 1.58 -0.22
CA ASP A 246 12.16 1.10 0.88
C ASP A 246 11.43 1.23 2.21
N GLU A 247 10.97 0.10 2.76
CA GLU A 247 10.15 -0.03 3.97
C GLU A 247 8.91 0.91 3.98
N PRO A 248 8.08 0.87 2.91
CA PRO A 248 7.01 1.85 2.74
C PRO A 248 5.89 1.72 3.79
N THR A 249 5.82 0.59 4.47
CA THR A 249 4.79 0.29 5.49
C THR A 249 5.16 0.77 6.89
N ASN A 250 6.39 1.22 7.11
CA ASN A 250 6.81 1.77 8.39
C ASN A 250 6.01 3.02 8.72
N HIS A 251 5.54 3.11 9.97
CA HIS A 251 4.71 4.21 10.47
C HIS A 251 3.35 4.41 9.79
N MET A 252 2.92 3.47 8.90
CA MET A 252 1.59 3.49 8.32
C MET A 252 0.59 2.69 9.15
N ASP A 253 -0.62 3.24 9.29
CA ASP A 253 -1.77 2.48 9.79
C ASP A 253 -2.22 1.43 8.75
N MET A 254 -3.02 0.47 9.19
CA MET A 254 -3.44 -0.65 8.33
C MET A 254 -4.21 -0.21 7.10
N ARG A 255 -5.03 0.84 7.23
CA ARG A 255 -5.82 1.35 6.11
C ARG A 255 -4.93 1.97 5.03
N SER A 256 -3.95 2.80 5.42
CA SER A 256 -2.99 3.38 4.49
C SER A 256 -2.14 2.31 3.79
N LYS A 257 -1.80 1.21 4.50
CA LYS A 257 -1.13 0.04 3.91
C LYS A 257 -2.00 -0.63 2.84
N ASP A 258 -3.30 -0.85 3.12
CA ASP A 258 -4.23 -1.47 2.16
C ASP A 258 -4.43 -0.60 0.92
N ILE A 259 -4.54 0.71 1.07
CA ILE A 259 -4.63 1.67 -0.03
C ILE A 259 -3.39 1.58 -0.91
N LEU A 260 -2.21 1.62 -0.30
CA LEU A 260 -0.93 1.52 -1.01
C LEU A 260 -0.80 0.17 -1.73
N LYS A 261 -1.09 -0.95 -1.04
CA LYS A 261 -1.08 -2.29 -1.62
C LYS A 261 -1.97 -2.38 -2.85
N ASN A 262 -3.22 -1.93 -2.74
CA ASN A 262 -4.18 -1.95 -3.84
C ASN A 262 -3.74 -1.06 -5.02
N ALA A 263 -3.14 0.09 -4.74
CA ALA A 263 -2.62 0.98 -5.78
C ALA A 263 -1.44 0.32 -6.53
N ILE A 264 -0.50 -0.31 -5.80
CA ILE A 264 0.65 -1.02 -6.40
C ILE A 264 0.19 -2.24 -7.20
N MET A 265 -0.81 -2.98 -6.71
CA MET A 265 -1.35 -4.14 -7.45
C MET A 265 -1.93 -3.74 -8.82
N LYS A 266 -2.56 -2.56 -8.90
CA LYS A 266 -3.16 -2.01 -10.12
C LYS A 266 -2.17 -1.23 -10.99
N TYR A 267 -0.97 -0.98 -10.47
CA TYR A 267 0.06 -0.23 -11.19
C TYR A 267 0.66 -1.08 -12.31
N ASP A 268 0.79 -0.52 -13.50
CA ASP A 268 1.27 -1.17 -14.72
C ASP A 268 2.78 -1.05 -14.95
N GLY A 269 3.48 -0.28 -14.12
CA GLY A 269 4.95 -0.16 -14.14
C GLY A 269 5.65 -1.26 -13.36
N THR A 270 6.98 -1.13 -13.30
CA THR A 270 7.88 -2.02 -12.54
C THR A 270 7.97 -1.57 -11.10
N VAL A 271 7.99 -2.51 -10.17
CA VAL A 271 8.04 -2.20 -8.72
C VAL A 271 9.11 -3.03 -8.03
N ILE A 272 9.94 -2.38 -7.23
CA ILE A 272 10.87 -3.00 -6.29
C ILE A 272 10.44 -2.59 -4.88
N VAL A 273 10.17 -3.56 -4.03
CA VAL A 273 9.76 -3.31 -2.64
C VAL A 273 10.77 -3.95 -1.69
N VAL A 274 11.36 -3.15 -0.83
CA VAL A 274 12.08 -3.63 0.34
C VAL A 274 11.08 -3.63 1.49
N SER A 275 10.72 -4.79 2.02
CA SER A 275 9.82 -4.87 3.15
C SER A 275 9.96 -6.16 3.93
N HIS A 276 9.70 -6.09 5.23
CA HIS A 276 9.57 -7.22 6.13
C HIS A 276 8.10 -7.63 6.36
N ASP A 277 7.15 -6.87 5.83
CA ASP A 277 5.72 -7.09 5.99
C ASP A 277 5.22 -8.12 4.96
N ARG A 278 5.03 -9.37 5.41
CA ARG A 278 4.63 -10.50 4.55
C ARG A 278 3.20 -10.31 4.01
N GLU A 279 2.30 -9.78 4.82
CA GLU A 279 0.91 -9.55 4.43
C GLU A 279 0.82 -8.45 3.36
N PHE A 280 1.69 -7.46 3.46
CA PHE A 280 1.82 -6.41 2.44
C PHE A 280 2.32 -6.98 1.11
N LEU A 281 3.35 -7.84 1.13
CA LEU A 281 3.96 -8.42 -0.07
C LEU A 281 3.09 -9.50 -0.73
N ASP A 282 2.15 -10.10 0.03
CA ASP A 282 1.31 -11.20 -0.47
C ASP A 282 0.41 -10.78 -1.62
N GLY A 283 0.42 -11.59 -2.70
CA GLY A 283 -0.33 -11.33 -3.93
C GLY A 283 0.19 -10.15 -4.77
N MET A 284 1.19 -9.39 -4.26
CA MET A 284 1.73 -8.22 -4.95
C MET A 284 2.97 -8.57 -5.79
N VAL A 285 3.87 -9.40 -5.26
CA VAL A 285 5.17 -9.68 -5.89
C VAL A 285 5.19 -11.03 -6.59
N SER A 286 5.90 -11.10 -7.72
CA SER A 286 6.08 -12.32 -8.53
C SER A 286 7.49 -12.89 -8.45
N LYS A 287 8.46 -12.10 -7.97
CA LYS A 287 9.86 -12.48 -7.78
C LYS A 287 10.36 -11.99 -6.42
N VAL A 288 11.19 -12.79 -5.77
CA VAL A 288 11.80 -12.44 -4.49
C VAL A 288 13.31 -12.61 -4.59
N TYR A 289 14.07 -11.57 -4.22
CA TYR A 289 15.53 -11.64 -4.08
C TYR A 289 15.88 -11.65 -2.60
N GLU A 290 16.44 -12.75 -2.14
CA GLU A 290 16.91 -12.91 -0.76
C GLU A 290 18.37 -12.49 -0.65
N PHE A 291 18.60 -11.52 0.25
CA PHE A 291 19.94 -11.15 0.71
C PHE A 291 20.29 -11.99 1.93
N ARG A 292 21.36 -12.77 1.84
CA ARG A 292 21.81 -13.65 2.93
C ARG A 292 23.30 -13.96 2.82
N ASN A 293 23.99 -13.86 3.95
CA ASN A 293 25.41 -14.23 4.07
C ASN A 293 26.31 -13.57 3.00
N GLY A 294 26.03 -12.31 2.67
CA GLY A 294 26.76 -11.56 1.66
C GLY A 294 26.46 -11.93 0.21
N GLY A 295 25.48 -12.77 -0.07
CA GLY A 295 25.04 -13.13 -1.42
C GLY A 295 23.58 -12.72 -1.69
N VAL A 296 23.19 -12.78 -2.96
CA VAL A 296 21.81 -12.52 -3.43
C VAL A 296 21.30 -13.74 -4.17
N ARG A 297 20.11 -14.22 -3.81
CA ARG A 297 19.50 -15.38 -4.44
C ARG A 297 18.07 -15.05 -4.93
N GLU A 298 17.77 -15.47 -6.15
CA GLU A 298 16.45 -15.30 -6.78
C GLU A 298 15.52 -16.47 -6.45
N TYR A 299 14.24 -16.13 -6.19
CA TYR A 299 13.12 -17.06 -6.09
C TYR A 299 12.01 -16.58 -7.04
N LEU A 300 11.68 -17.41 -8.04
CA LEU A 300 10.58 -17.16 -8.98
C LEU A 300 9.27 -17.57 -8.33
N GLY A 301 8.54 -16.62 -7.76
CA GLY A 301 7.28 -16.84 -7.07
C GLY A 301 6.99 -15.75 -6.05
N GLY A 302 5.80 -15.80 -5.46
CA GLY A 302 5.38 -14.84 -4.41
C GLY A 302 6.05 -15.10 -3.07
N ILE A 303 5.75 -14.23 -2.10
CA ILE A 303 6.38 -14.26 -0.76
C ILE A 303 6.17 -15.61 -0.04
N TYR A 304 4.99 -16.24 -0.15
CA TYR A 304 4.72 -17.53 0.51
C TYR A 304 5.48 -18.68 -0.13
N TYR A 305 5.65 -18.68 -1.46
CA TYR A 305 6.50 -19.64 -2.17
C TYR A 305 7.95 -19.56 -1.68
N PHE A 306 8.47 -18.34 -1.55
CA PHE A 306 9.80 -18.11 -0.97
C PHE A 306 9.90 -18.67 0.45
N LEU A 307 8.93 -18.38 1.32
CA LEU A 307 8.94 -18.85 2.72
C LEU A 307 8.89 -20.38 2.83
N GLU A 308 8.10 -21.04 1.97
CA GLU A 308 8.01 -22.50 1.92
C GLU A 308 9.34 -23.12 1.49
N LYS A 309 9.94 -22.61 0.40
CA LYS A 309 11.26 -23.05 -0.06
C LYS A 309 12.33 -22.88 1.02
N ARG A 310 12.31 -21.72 1.69
CA ARG A 310 13.23 -21.43 2.80
C ARG A 310 13.08 -22.41 3.97
N LYS A 311 11.83 -22.75 4.32
CA LYS A 311 11.56 -23.73 5.39
C LYS A 311 12.10 -25.11 5.02
N LEU A 312 11.87 -25.57 3.79
CA LEU A 312 12.38 -26.83 3.31
C LEU A 312 13.91 -26.89 3.31
N GLU A 313 14.59 -25.85 2.82
CA GLU A 313 16.06 -25.77 2.83
C GLU A 313 16.62 -25.80 4.25
N SER A 314 16.01 -25.08 5.21
CA SER A 314 16.46 -25.09 6.59
C SER A 314 16.30 -26.46 7.25
N LEU A 315 15.25 -27.21 6.95
CA LEU A 315 15.06 -28.59 7.42
C LEU A 315 16.13 -29.52 6.84
N GLN A 316 16.42 -29.44 5.54
CA GLN A 316 17.49 -30.22 4.91
C GLN A 316 18.89 -29.89 5.44
N GLU A 317 19.15 -28.62 5.78
CA GLU A 317 20.39 -28.21 6.42
C GLU A 317 20.55 -28.84 7.82
N VAL A 318 19.46 -28.97 8.58
CA VAL A 318 19.47 -29.65 9.89
C VAL A 318 19.71 -31.14 9.73
N GLU A 319 18.95 -31.80 8.84
CA GLU A 319 19.13 -33.25 8.57
C GLU A 319 20.55 -33.60 8.10
N ARG A 320 21.17 -32.78 7.23
CA ARG A 320 22.57 -32.99 6.81
C ARG A 320 23.58 -32.82 7.96
N LYS A 321 23.34 -31.90 8.88
CA LYS A 321 24.20 -31.75 10.07
C LYS A 321 24.09 -32.94 11.00
N ASP A 322 22.90 -33.45 11.22
CA ASP A 322 22.67 -34.65 12.04
C ASP A 322 23.31 -35.88 11.40
N CYS A 323 23.20 -36.08 10.09
CA CYS A 323 23.89 -37.15 9.37
C CYS A 323 25.44 -37.07 9.48
N LEU A 324 26.01 -35.86 9.45
CA LEU A 324 27.48 -35.68 9.58
C LEU A 324 27.98 -35.94 11.01
N LEU A 325 27.12 -35.73 12.02
CA LEU A 325 27.47 -36.04 13.43
C LEU A 325 27.46 -37.55 13.71
N TYR A 326 26.71 -38.35 12.95
CA TYR A 326 26.66 -39.82 13.11
C TYR A 326 27.69 -40.58 12.24
N THR A 327 28.44 -39.89 11.37
CA THR A 327 29.47 -40.54 10.49
C THR A 327 30.90 -40.25 10.92
N SER A 328 31.12 -39.65 12.11
CA SER A 328 32.42 -39.33 12.66
C SER A 328 32.75 -40.20 13.90
N ASP A 329 32.56 -41.55 13.80
CA ASP A 329 33.13 -42.56 14.71
C ASP A 329 34.03 -43.51 13.93
#